data_356641753f3e7ac6d73864a5036e11f2
#
_entry.id   356641753f3e7ac6d73864a5036e11f2
#
_cell.length_a   1.000
_cell.length_b   1.000
_cell.length_c   1.000
_cell.angle_alpha   90.00
_cell.angle_beta   90.00
_cell.angle_gamma   90.00
#
_symmetry.space_group_name_H-M   'P 1'
#
loop_
_entity.id
_entity.type
_entity.pdbx_description
1 polymer ?
#
loop_
_entity_poly.entity_id
_entity_poly.type
_entity_poly.pdbx_seq_one_letter_code
_entity_poly.pdbx_strand_id
1 'polypeptide(L)'
;GVSTIDGLNTLVRGQKLPIFSASGLPHAALAAQIARQAKVLGDNENFAVVFAAIGITFEESEFFVNEFKRTGAIDRTVLFTNLANDPAVERIATPRMALTAAEYLAFDCGMHVLVILTDITNYAEALREISAAKKEVPGRRGYPGYLYTDLATMYERAGRQVGKDGSITMIPILTMPEDDKTHPIPDLTGYITEGQIILSRELYRRGINPPVDVLPSLSRLKDKGIGAGKTREDHSGTMNQLFAAYATGKENKELMSILGEAALSPTDLLYAKFADEFEKRYVAQGTDENRSFLLYTSDA
;
A
#
# COMPACT_ATOMS: atom_id res chain seq x y z
N GLY A 1 -7.82 11.56 1.54
CA GLY A 1 -7.07 10.34 1.25
C GLY A 1 -7.96 9.15 0.93
N VAL A 2 -7.41 7.96 1.08
CA VAL A 2 -8.09 6.67 0.87
C VAL A 2 -8.65 6.17 2.20
N SER A 3 -9.98 6.00 2.30
CA SER A 3 -10.67 5.70 3.56
C SER A 3 -10.16 4.46 4.29
N THR A 4 -9.92 3.38 3.57
CA THR A 4 -9.42 2.11 4.14
C THR A 4 -7.99 2.21 4.67
N ILE A 5 -7.19 3.12 4.15
CA ILE A 5 -5.83 3.38 4.63
C ILE A 5 -5.88 4.38 5.78
N ASP A 6 -6.43 5.55 5.56
CA ASP A 6 -6.41 6.64 6.55
C ASP A 6 -7.25 6.32 7.79
N GLY A 7 -8.40 5.65 7.61
CA GLY A 7 -9.30 5.33 8.71
C GLY A 7 -8.94 4.07 9.49
N LEU A 8 -8.58 2.99 8.79
CA LEU A 8 -8.39 1.67 9.40
C LEU A 8 -6.93 1.22 9.52
N ASN A 9 -6.07 1.68 8.64
CA ASN A 9 -4.67 1.29 8.54
C ASN A 9 -3.76 2.51 8.44
N THR A 10 -3.98 3.50 9.30
CA THR A 10 -3.32 4.80 9.25
C THR A 10 -1.81 4.69 9.09
N LEU A 11 -1.30 5.36 8.06
CA LEU A 11 0.12 5.42 7.74
C LEU A 11 0.79 6.47 8.60
N VAL A 12 1.82 6.06 9.32
CA VAL A 12 2.61 6.94 10.20
C VAL A 12 3.86 7.42 9.46
N ARG A 13 4.25 8.65 9.70
CA ARG A 13 5.46 9.26 9.13
C ARG A 13 6.71 8.45 9.50
N GLY A 14 7.45 8.02 8.48
CA GLY A 14 8.63 7.17 8.65
C GLY A 14 8.35 5.66 8.61
N GLN A 15 7.09 5.26 8.45
CA GLN A 15 6.67 3.86 8.34
C GLN A 15 6.91 3.30 6.95
N LYS A 16 7.17 1.99 6.87
CA LYS A 16 7.12 1.21 5.63
C LYS A 16 5.91 0.27 5.66
N LEU A 17 4.93 0.54 4.81
CA LEU A 17 3.66 -0.19 4.73
C LEU A 17 3.43 -0.68 3.31
N PRO A 18 3.66 -1.97 3.01
CA PRO A 18 3.51 -2.50 1.67
C PRO A 18 2.06 -2.70 1.27
N ILE A 19 1.81 -2.67 -0.03
CA ILE A 19 0.56 -3.08 -0.65
C ILE A 19 0.80 -4.42 -1.36
N PHE A 20 0.10 -5.44 -0.93
CA PHE A 20 0.09 -6.76 -1.56
C PHE A 20 -1.05 -6.81 -2.58
N SER A 21 -0.68 -6.71 -3.84
CA SER A 21 -1.57 -6.81 -4.98
C SER A 21 -1.49 -8.18 -5.66
N ALA A 22 -2.21 -8.34 -6.74
CA ALA A 22 -2.15 -9.51 -7.60
C ALA A 22 -2.31 -9.07 -9.06
N SER A 23 -1.93 -9.93 -9.99
CA SER A 23 -2.02 -9.65 -11.42
C SER A 23 -3.44 -9.25 -11.83
N GLY A 24 -3.57 -8.14 -12.56
CA GLY A 24 -4.84 -7.60 -13.03
C GLY A 24 -5.65 -6.83 -11.97
N LEU A 25 -5.15 -6.65 -10.76
CA LEU A 25 -5.77 -5.75 -9.78
C LEU A 25 -5.32 -4.30 -9.98
N PRO A 26 -6.12 -3.30 -9.56
CA PRO A 26 -5.90 -1.89 -9.88
C PRO A 26 -4.87 -1.21 -8.97
N HIS A 27 -3.74 -1.85 -8.69
CA HIS A 27 -2.70 -1.29 -7.81
C HIS A 27 -2.01 -0.06 -8.40
N ALA A 28 -1.91 0.03 -9.72
CA ALA A 28 -1.36 1.22 -10.39
C ALA A 28 -2.25 2.44 -10.16
N ALA A 29 -3.57 2.31 -10.30
CA ALA A 29 -4.52 3.38 -10.02
C ALA A 29 -4.50 3.79 -8.54
N LEU A 30 -4.41 2.82 -7.62
CA LEU A 30 -4.30 3.09 -6.19
C LEU A 30 -2.98 3.81 -5.85
N ALA A 31 -1.85 3.39 -6.43
CA ALA A 31 -0.56 4.04 -6.26
C ALA A 31 -0.58 5.50 -6.73
N ALA A 32 -1.16 5.75 -7.91
CA ALA A 32 -1.32 7.10 -8.45
C ALA A 32 -2.22 7.96 -7.55
N GLN A 33 -3.32 7.40 -7.03
CA GLN A 33 -4.22 8.08 -6.11
C GLN A 33 -3.52 8.46 -4.80
N ILE A 34 -2.76 7.55 -4.21
CA ILE A 34 -1.99 7.81 -2.99
C ILE A 34 -0.94 8.91 -3.24
N ALA A 35 -0.16 8.81 -4.31
CA ALA A 35 0.87 9.81 -4.64
C ALA A 35 0.27 11.21 -4.84
N ARG A 36 -0.89 11.29 -5.48
CA ARG A 36 -1.61 12.53 -5.76
C ARG A 36 -2.22 13.16 -4.51
N GLN A 37 -2.79 12.35 -3.62
CA GLN A 37 -3.56 12.80 -2.45
C GLN A 37 -2.72 12.92 -1.18
N ALA A 38 -1.55 12.30 -1.12
CA ALA A 38 -0.70 12.31 0.06
C ALA A 38 -0.27 13.72 0.44
N LYS A 39 -0.33 14.00 1.73
CA LYS A 39 0.11 15.26 2.33
C LYS A 39 0.50 15.03 3.79
N VAL A 40 1.27 15.97 4.33
CA VAL A 40 1.63 16.00 5.74
C VAL A 40 0.66 16.90 6.49
N LEU A 41 0.21 16.46 7.67
CA LEU A 41 -0.59 17.30 8.56
C LEU A 41 0.27 18.47 9.08
N GLY A 42 -0.18 19.71 8.81
CA GLY A 42 0.38 20.94 9.38
C GLY A 42 1.44 21.64 8.55
N ASP A 43 2.10 20.98 7.60
CA ASP A 43 3.16 21.62 6.78
C ASP A 43 3.16 21.04 5.37
N ASN A 44 2.53 21.77 4.44
CA ASN A 44 2.45 21.36 3.04
C ASN A 44 3.67 21.75 2.20
N GLU A 45 4.53 22.64 2.71
CA GLU A 45 5.62 23.23 1.93
C GLU A 45 6.84 22.30 1.82
N ASN A 46 7.03 21.38 2.78
CA ASN A 46 8.18 20.48 2.85
C ASN A 46 7.83 19.02 2.55
N PHE A 47 6.96 18.79 1.58
CA PHE A 47 6.55 17.45 1.18
C PHE A 47 6.91 17.14 -0.28
N ALA A 48 7.47 15.96 -0.51
CA ALA A 48 7.76 15.44 -1.84
C ALA A 48 7.38 13.97 -1.97
N VAL A 49 7.11 13.54 -3.20
CA VAL A 49 6.92 12.14 -3.56
C VAL A 49 8.09 11.69 -4.41
N VAL A 50 8.67 10.54 -4.09
CA VAL A 50 9.61 9.83 -4.95
C VAL A 50 8.92 8.56 -5.43
N PHE A 51 8.65 8.48 -6.71
CA PHE A 51 7.92 7.39 -7.33
C PHE A 51 8.85 6.59 -8.23
N ALA A 52 9.09 5.33 -7.91
CA ALA A 52 9.88 4.42 -8.73
C ALA A 52 8.97 3.34 -9.33
N ALA A 53 8.84 3.39 -10.66
CA ALA A 53 8.14 2.39 -11.44
C ALA A 53 9.17 1.40 -12.02
N ILE A 54 9.06 0.13 -11.63
CA ILE A 54 10.09 -0.90 -11.80
C ILE A 54 9.55 -2.01 -12.69
N GLY A 55 10.10 -2.13 -13.90
CA GLY A 55 9.72 -3.17 -14.85
C GLY A 55 8.27 -3.10 -15.32
N ILE A 56 7.73 -1.91 -15.44
CA ILE A 56 6.34 -1.66 -15.87
C ILE A 56 6.22 -1.62 -17.39
N THR A 57 5.00 -1.74 -17.90
CA THR A 57 4.72 -1.58 -19.32
C THR A 57 4.81 -0.11 -19.73
N PHE A 58 4.93 0.14 -21.04
CA PHE A 58 4.94 1.50 -21.56
C PHE A 58 3.60 2.21 -21.28
N GLU A 59 2.49 1.50 -21.40
CA GLU A 59 1.14 2.02 -21.11
C GLU A 59 0.99 2.44 -19.64
N GLU A 60 1.51 1.64 -18.72
CA GLU A 60 1.52 2.00 -17.29
C GLU A 60 2.39 3.23 -17.02
N SER A 61 3.55 3.34 -17.69
CA SER A 61 4.41 4.51 -17.58
C SER A 61 3.70 5.78 -18.07
N GLU A 62 3.05 5.72 -19.23
CA GLU A 62 2.25 6.83 -19.73
C GLU A 62 1.08 7.17 -18.81
N PHE A 63 0.42 6.16 -18.26
CA PHE A 63 -0.65 6.36 -17.26
C PHE A 63 -0.15 7.20 -16.08
N PHE A 64 0.96 6.83 -15.45
CA PHE A 64 1.49 7.59 -14.30
C PHE A 64 1.87 9.02 -14.68
N VAL A 65 2.58 9.22 -15.78
CA VAL A 65 2.99 10.55 -16.24
C VAL A 65 1.77 11.43 -16.52
N ASN A 66 0.77 10.89 -17.20
CA ASN A 66 -0.44 11.64 -17.56
C ASN A 66 -1.28 11.96 -16.32
N GLU A 67 -1.43 11.02 -15.37
CA GLU A 67 -2.14 11.25 -14.12
C GLU A 67 -1.46 12.32 -13.27
N PHE A 68 -0.15 12.27 -13.12
CA PHE A 68 0.58 13.27 -12.35
C PHE A 68 0.56 14.66 -12.99
N LYS A 69 0.61 14.74 -14.33
CA LYS A 69 0.44 16.00 -15.06
C LYS A 69 -0.99 16.54 -14.94
N ARG A 70 -2.00 15.68 -15.13
CA ARG A 70 -3.42 16.06 -15.05
C ARG A 70 -3.78 16.67 -13.70
N THR A 71 -3.18 16.18 -12.64
CA THR A 71 -3.51 16.56 -11.27
C THR A 71 -2.55 17.58 -10.66
N GLY A 72 -1.48 17.98 -11.38
CA GLY A 72 -0.43 18.84 -10.85
C GLY A 72 0.50 18.17 -9.84
N ALA A 73 0.33 16.88 -9.57
CA ALA A 73 1.21 16.15 -8.65
C ALA A 73 2.65 16.02 -9.18
N ILE A 74 2.85 16.21 -10.47
CA ILE A 74 4.17 16.15 -11.11
C ILE A 74 5.14 17.19 -10.52
N ASP A 75 4.66 18.35 -10.08
CA ASP A 75 5.50 19.44 -9.57
C ASP A 75 6.18 19.10 -8.24
N ARG A 76 5.67 18.10 -7.52
CA ARG A 76 6.22 17.61 -6.25
C ARG A 76 6.69 16.16 -6.31
N THR A 77 6.78 15.58 -7.50
CA THR A 77 7.11 14.16 -7.69
C THR A 77 8.42 14.02 -8.46
N VAL A 78 9.35 13.27 -7.90
CA VAL A 78 10.52 12.75 -8.61
C VAL A 78 10.16 11.38 -9.14
N LEU A 79 10.14 11.22 -10.45
CA LEU A 79 9.73 9.99 -11.11
C LEU A 79 10.93 9.25 -11.69
N PHE A 80 11.13 8.02 -11.25
CA PHE A 80 12.07 7.05 -11.83
C PHE A 80 11.28 5.98 -12.57
N THR A 81 11.57 5.74 -13.83
CA THR A 81 10.87 4.75 -14.64
C THR A 81 11.85 3.77 -15.25
N ASN A 82 11.60 2.49 -15.04
CA ASN A 82 12.25 1.38 -15.71
C ASN A 82 11.15 0.57 -16.42
N LEU A 83 11.29 0.40 -17.72
CA LEU A 83 10.31 -0.34 -18.52
C LEU A 83 10.61 -1.85 -18.52
N ALA A 84 9.59 -2.65 -18.82
CA ALA A 84 9.70 -4.11 -18.83
C ALA A 84 10.73 -4.63 -19.85
N ASN A 85 11.00 -3.88 -20.91
CA ASN A 85 12.01 -4.20 -21.94
C ASN A 85 13.39 -3.62 -21.68
N ASP A 86 13.58 -2.84 -20.58
CA ASP A 86 14.89 -2.37 -20.16
C ASP A 86 15.71 -3.51 -19.53
N PRO A 87 17.06 -3.41 -19.53
CA PRO A 87 17.93 -4.42 -18.95
C PRO A 87 17.65 -4.69 -17.47
N ALA A 88 17.75 -5.95 -17.05
CA ALA A 88 17.54 -6.37 -15.66
C ALA A 88 18.45 -5.64 -14.65
N VAL A 89 19.67 -5.28 -15.06
CA VAL A 89 20.61 -4.51 -14.22
C VAL A 89 20.09 -3.11 -13.90
N GLU A 90 19.49 -2.43 -14.88
CA GLU A 90 18.87 -1.12 -14.67
C GLU A 90 17.66 -1.24 -13.74
N ARG A 91 16.91 -2.33 -13.86
CA ARG A 91 15.77 -2.61 -12.98
C ARG A 91 16.19 -2.75 -11.52
N ILE A 92 17.34 -3.37 -11.24
CA ILE A 92 17.90 -3.45 -9.88
C ILE A 92 18.40 -2.09 -9.39
N ALA A 93 18.96 -1.27 -10.26
CA ALA A 93 19.48 0.05 -9.89
C ALA A 93 18.36 1.07 -9.60
N THR A 94 17.24 1.00 -10.31
CA THR A 94 16.15 2.00 -10.26
C THR A 94 15.64 2.29 -8.84
N PRO A 95 15.21 1.33 -8.02
CA PRO A 95 14.73 1.64 -6.67
C PRO A 95 15.82 2.16 -5.75
N ARG A 96 17.07 1.76 -5.97
CA ARG A 96 18.22 2.24 -5.17
C ARG A 96 18.53 3.69 -5.47
N MET A 97 18.47 4.10 -6.73
CA MET A 97 18.64 5.50 -7.14
C MET A 97 17.49 6.36 -6.61
N ALA A 98 16.25 5.87 -6.70
CA ALA A 98 15.08 6.55 -6.16
C ALA A 98 15.20 6.78 -4.64
N LEU A 99 15.64 5.77 -3.89
CA LEU A 99 15.86 5.89 -2.45
C LEU A 99 17.01 6.84 -2.11
N THR A 100 18.06 6.91 -2.91
CA THR A 100 19.14 7.88 -2.73
C THR A 100 18.66 9.31 -2.94
N ALA A 101 17.82 9.54 -3.94
CA ALA A 101 17.18 10.84 -4.13
C ALA A 101 16.24 11.19 -2.96
N ALA A 102 15.49 10.21 -2.47
CA ALA A 102 14.62 10.40 -1.30
C ALA A 102 15.40 10.75 -0.02
N GLU A 103 16.53 10.10 0.21
CA GLU A 103 17.42 10.39 1.36
C GLU A 103 17.99 11.82 1.29
N TYR A 104 18.42 12.25 0.13
CA TYR A 104 18.88 13.63 -0.06
C TYR A 104 17.77 14.64 0.27
N LEU A 105 16.58 14.46 -0.30
CA LEU A 105 15.45 15.33 -0.03
C LEU A 105 15.04 15.32 1.44
N ALA A 106 15.03 14.16 2.08
CA ALA A 106 14.61 14.03 3.47
C ALA A 106 15.67 14.54 4.45
N PHE A 107 16.91 14.12 4.30
CA PHE A 107 17.90 14.30 5.36
C PHE A 107 18.87 15.46 5.12
N ASP A 108 19.02 15.93 3.89
CA ASP A 108 19.80 17.10 3.56
C ASP A 108 18.93 18.35 3.32
N CYS A 109 17.75 18.17 2.69
CA CYS A 109 16.82 19.26 2.45
C CYS A 109 15.70 19.40 3.52
N GLY A 110 15.62 18.49 4.49
CA GLY A 110 14.64 18.53 5.58
C GLY A 110 13.19 18.24 5.18
N MET A 111 12.97 17.57 4.05
CA MET A 111 11.63 17.31 3.53
C MET A 111 11.02 16.03 4.11
N HIS A 112 9.68 15.99 4.16
CA HIS A 112 8.95 14.74 4.35
C HIS A 112 8.71 14.08 3.01
N VAL A 113 9.29 12.90 2.80
CA VAL A 113 9.26 12.21 1.51
C VAL A 113 8.42 10.96 1.61
N LEU A 114 7.44 10.82 0.71
CA LEU A 114 6.74 9.57 0.47
C LEU A 114 7.40 8.85 -0.71
N VAL A 115 7.94 7.66 -0.47
CA VAL A 115 8.51 6.81 -1.50
C VAL A 115 7.51 5.73 -1.87
N ILE A 116 7.20 5.62 -3.15
CA ILE A 116 6.38 4.53 -3.70
C ILE A 116 7.24 3.73 -4.66
N LEU A 117 7.38 2.43 -4.40
CA LEU A 117 8.13 1.49 -5.22
C LEU A 117 7.14 0.47 -5.83
N THR A 118 6.96 0.49 -7.13
CA THR A 118 6.08 -0.45 -7.85
C THR A 118 6.72 -0.94 -9.15
N ASP A 119 6.93 -2.21 -9.40
CA ASP A 119 6.51 -3.39 -8.69
C ASP A 119 7.74 -4.12 -8.11
N ILE A 120 7.71 -4.40 -6.82
CA ILE A 120 8.81 -5.10 -6.12
C ILE A 120 8.96 -6.54 -6.63
N THR A 121 7.90 -7.16 -7.13
CA THR A 121 7.98 -8.49 -7.74
C THR A 121 8.85 -8.45 -8.99
N ASN A 122 8.71 -7.43 -9.84
CA ASN A 122 9.58 -7.26 -11.00
C ASN A 122 11.05 -7.05 -10.61
N TYR A 123 11.28 -6.33 -9.52
CA TYR A 123 12.63 -6.19 -8.96
C TYR A 123 13.22 -7.53 -8.53
N ALA A 124 12.46 -8.33 -7.79
CA ALA A 124 12.92 -9.64 -7.33
C ALA A 124 13.15 -10.63 -8.49
N GLU A 125 12.33 -10.56 -9.54
CA GLU A 125 12.55 -11.33 -10.77
C GLU A 125 13.85 -10.95 -11.46
N ALA A 126 14.19 -9.66 -11.51
CA ALA A 126 15.46 -9.21 -12.05
C ALA A 126 16.66 -9.72 -11.23
N LEU A 127 16.54 -9.76 -9.89
CA LEU A 127 17.55 -10.40 -9.02
C LEU A 127 17.69 -11.88 -9.32
N ARG A 128 16.58 -12.61 -9.51
CA ARG A 128 16.59 -14.02 -9.86
C ARG A 128 17.30 -14.27 -11.19
N GLU A 129 16.99 -13.46 -12.20
CA GLU A 129 17.62 -13.54 -13.52
C GLU A 129 19.15 -13.35 -13.44
N ILE A 130 19.59 -12.30 -12.75
CA ILE A 130 21.01 -12.00 -12.61
C ILE A 130 21.74 -13.05 -11.77
N SER A 131 21.15 -13.52 -10.68
CA SER A 131 21.69 -14.59 -9.85
C SER A 131 21.87 -15.88 -10.65
N ALA A 132 20.90 -16.24 -11.48
CA ALA A 132 20.97 -17.39 -12.37
C ALA A 132 22.09 -17.23 -13.43
N ALA A 133 22.21 -16.04 -14.03
CA ALA A 133 23.26 -15.74 -14.99
C ALA A 133 24.66 -15.83 -14.36
N LYS A 134 24.81 -15.45 -13.10
CA LYS A 134 26.05 -15.59 -12.31
C LYS A 134 26.29 -17.01 -11.80
N LYS A 135 25.38 -17.95 -12.02
CA LYS A 135 25.43 -19.33 -11.52
C LYS A 135 25.52 -19.43 -10.00
N GLU A 136 24.90 -18.48 -9.30
CA GLU A 136 24.78 -18.54 -7.84
C GLU A 136 23.87 -19.69 -7.42
N VAL A 137 24.09 -20.25 -6.23
CA VAL A 137 23.24 -21.33 -5.71
C VAL A 137 21.84 -20.76 -5.43
N PRO A 138 20.78 -21.31 -6.05
CA PRO A 138 19.45 -20.78 -5.87
C PRO A 138 18.89 -21.09 -4.47
N GLY A 139 18.18 -20.14 -3.91
CA GLY A 139 17.38 -20.30 -2.71
C GLY A 139 15.96 -20.76 -3.02
N ARG A 140 15.03 -20.46 -2.11
CA ARG A 140 13.61 -20.82 -2.24
C ARG A 140 13.02 -20.27 -3.55
N ARG A 141 12.32 -21.10 -4.31
CA ARG A 141 11.72 -20.81 -5.63
C ARG A 141 12.68 -20.20 -6.65
N GLY A 142 13.99 -20.45 -6.54
CA GLY A 142 14.99 -20.00 -7.49
C GLY A 142 15.46 -18.55 -7.26
N TYR A 143 14.98 -17.87 -6.24
CA TYR A 143 15.49 -16.55 -5.84
C TYR A 143 16.87 -16.69 -5.19
N PRO A 144 17.72 -15.64 -5.23
CA PRO A 144 19.00 -15.70 -4.54
C PRO A 144 18.80 -15.86 -3.04
N GLY A 145 19.71 -16.60 -2.38
CA GLY A 145 19.65 -16.83 -0.95
C GLY A 145 19.69 -15.55 -0.10
N TYR A 146 20.22 -14.46 -0.67
CA TYR A 146 20.27 -13.14 -0.05
C TYR A 146 19.05 -12.24 -0.33
N LEU A 147 17.94 -12.76 -0.87
CA LEU A 147 16.75 -11.96 -1.20
C LEU A 147 16.24 -11.19 0.01
N TYR A 148 16.18 -11.83 1.19
CA TYR A 148 15.78 -11.16 2.43
C TYR A 148 16.67 -9.96 2.75
N THR A 149 17.96 -10.16 2.80
CA THR A 149 18.94 -9.10 3.12
C THR A 149 18.88 -7.98 2.08
N ASP A 150 18.73 -8.32 0.82
CA ASP A 150 18.64 -7.35 -0.27
C ASP A 150 17.40 -6.47 -0.15
N LEU A 151 16.22 -7.06 0.08
CA LEU A 151 14.98 -6.32 0.33
C LEU A 151 15.09 -5.48 1.62
N ALA A 152 15.67 -6.04 2.68
CA ALA A 152 15.88 -5.32 3.94
C ALA A 152 16.76 -4.08 3.75
N THR A 153 17.81 -4.15 2.96
CA THR A 153 18.69 -2.99 2.67
C THR A 153 17.96 -1.84 1.98
N MET A 154 16.90 -2.13 1.24
CA MET A 154 16.05 -1.10 0.65
C MET A 154 14.98 -0.59 1.63
N TYR A 155 14.25 -1.49 2.26
CA TYR A 155 13.12 -1.12 3.12
C TYR A 155 13.57 -0.41 4.40
N GLU A 156 14.71 -0.77 4.96
CA GLU A 156 15.28 -0.12 6.16
C GLU A 156 15.79 1.30 5.93
N ARG A 157 15.80 1.77 4.68
CA ARG A 157 16.07 3.18 4.35
C ARG A 157 14.90 4.11 4.67
N ALA A 158 13.71 3.56 4.92
CA ALA A 158 12.57 4.31 5.45
C ALA A 158 12.76 4.61 6.93
N GLY A 159 12.31 5.79 7.37
CA GLY A 159 12.34 6.16 8.77
C GLY A 159 12.59 7.65 9.02
N ARG A 160 12.94 7.93 10.26
CA ARG A 160 13.38 9.24 10.73
C ARG A 160 14.75 9.13 11.37
N GLN A 161 15.58 10.14 11.18
CA GLN A 161 16.91 10.21 11.79
C GLN A 161 16.92 11.21 12.94
N VAL A 162 17.62 10.87 14.02
CA VAL A 162 17.81 11.77 15.15
C VAL A 162 18.58 13.01 14.70
N GLY A 163 18.06 14.19 15.03
CA GLY A 163 18.67 15.46 14.64
C GLY A 163 18.38 15.93 13.21
N LYS A 164 17.49 15.23 12.49
CA LYS A 164 17.00 15.61 11.16
C LYS A 164 15.48 15.84 11.20
N ASP A 165 15.01 16.91 10.56
CA ASP A 165 13.57 17.24 10.52
C ASP A 165 12.82 16.39 9.50
N GLY A 166 13.48 15.95 8.43
CA GLY A 166 12.89 15.16 7.37
C GLY A 166 12.58 13.73 7.75
N SER A 167 11.84 13.07 6.88
CA SER A 167 11.46 11.65 7.04
C SER A 167 11.26 10.97 5.70
N ILE A 168 11.45 9.65 5.67
CA ILE A 168 11.09 8.80 4.54
C ILE A 168 10.00 7.83 4.98
N THR A 169 8.83 7.97 4.38
CA THR A 169 7.73 7.02 4.50
C THR A 169 7.67 6.20 3.21
N MET A 170 7.53 4.90 3.29
CA MET A 170 7.65 4.02 2.13
C MET A 170 6.42 3.15 1.94
N ILE A 171 5.94 3.08 0.71
CA ILE A 171 4.89 2.15 0.26
C ILE A 171 5.47 1.27 -0.86
N PRO A 172 6.06 0.12 -0.51
CA PRO A 172 6.40 -0.89 -1.49
C PRO A 172 5.13 -1.56 -2.00
N ILE A 173 4.97 -1.66 -3.31
CA ILE A 173 3.85 -2.36 -3.93
C ILE A 173 4.41 -3.60 -4.62
N LEU A 174 3.82 -4.74 -4.34
CA LEU A 174 4.21 -6.01 -4.94
C LEU A 174 2.99 -6.75 -5.48
N THR A 175 3.21 -7.55 -6.50
CA THR A 175 2.22 -8.46 -7.07
C THR A 175 2.50 -9.86 -6.56
N MET A 176 1.53 -10.47 -5.88
CA MET A 176 1.67 -11.83 -5.38
C MET A 176 1.50 -12.82 -6.55
N PRO A 177 2.52 -13.61 -6.91
CA PRO A 177 2.35 -14.69 -7.88
C PRO A 177 1.28 -15.69 -7.39
N GLU A 178 0.36 -16.05 -8.27
CA GLU A 178 -0.74 -17.00 -7.98
C GLU A 178 -1.66 -16.56 -6.80
N ASP A 179 -1.70 -15.28 -6.47
CA ASP A 179 -2.39 -14.72 -5.29
C ASP A 179 -1.89 -15.34 -3.95
N ASP A 180 -0.67 -15.90 -3.95
CA ASP A 180 -0.08 -16.64 -2.84
C ASP A 180 0.70 -15.74 -1.88
N LYS A 181 0.12 -15.50 -0.70
CA LYS A 181 0.76 -14.71 0.37
C LYS A 181 2.01 -15.40 0.96
N THR A 182 2.16 -16.70 0.77
CA THR A 182 3.31 -17.49 1.26
C THR A 182 4.47 -17.52 0.28
N HIS A 183 4.30 -16.91 -0.90
CA HIS A 183 5.37 -16.74 -1.86
C HIS A 183 6.54 -15.91 -1.24
N PRO A 184 7.81 -16.20 -1.54
CA PRO A 184 8.95 -15.54 -0.91
C PRO A 184 8.89 -14.01 -0.90
N ILE A 185 8.37 -13.38 -1.95
CA ILE A 185 8.35 -11.93 -2.07
C ILE A 185 7.39 -11.29 -1.04
N PRO A 186 6.09 -11.62 -0.98
CA PRO A 186 5.21 -11.09 0.06
C PRO A 186 5.58 -11.57 1.45
N ASP A 187 6.00 -12.83 1.60
CA ASP A 187 6.38 -13.41 2.89
C ASP A 187 7.54 -12.64 3.52
N LEU A 188 8.65 -12.47 2.81
CA LEU A 188 9.82 -11.72 3.30
C LEU A 188 9.51 -10.23 3.51
N THR A 189 8.75 -9.62 2.62
CA THR A 189 8.32 -8.22 2.76
C THR A 189 7.50 -8.02 4.04
N GLY A 190 6.60 -8.94 4.35
CA GLY A 190 5.80 -8.90 5.57
C GLY A 190 6.62 -9.00 6.87
N TYR A 191 7.76 -9.72 6.85
CA TYR A 191 8.68 -9.78 7.99
C TYR A 191 9.46 -8.50 8.23
N ILE A 192 9.84 -7.80 7.14
CA ILE A 192 10.70 -6.61 7.22
C ILE A 192 9.87 -5.36 7.56
N THR A 193 8.62 -5.29 7.14
CA THR A 193 7.78 -4.10 7.20
C THR A 193 6.83 -4.08 8.40
N GLU A 194 6.18 -2.93 8.64
CA GLU A 194 5.29 -2.72 9.79
C GLU A 194 3.81 -2.96 9.46
N GLY A 195 3.51 -4.02 8.75
CA GLY A 195 2.15 -4.42 8.37
C GLY A 195 2.01 -4.62 6.87
N GLN A 196 0.79 -4.65 6.37
CA GLN A 196 0.46 -4.78 4.94
C GLN A 196 -0.96 -4.31 4.65
N ILE A 197 -1.17 -3.79 3.45
CA ILE A 197 -2.49 -3.60 2.84
C ILE A 197 -2.66 -4.68 1.79
N ILE A 198 -3.74 -5.43 1.83
CA ILE A 198 -3.99 -6.54 0.91
C ILE A 198 -5.14 -6.18 -0.02
N LEU A 199 -4.93 -6.35 -1.33
CA LEU A 199 -5.98 -6.21 -2.33
C LEU A 199 -6.62 -7.57 -2.62
N SER A 200 -7.95 -7.59 -2.71
CA SER A 200 -8.76 -8.79 -2.92
C SER A 200 -9.31 -8.87 -4.34
N ARG A 201 -9.04 -9.99 -5.00
CA ARG A 201 -9.62 -10.30 -6.31
C ARG A 201 -11.14 -10.49 -6.24
N GLU A 202 -11.65 -11.04 -5.13
CA GLU A 202 -13.08 -11.21 -4.91
C GLU A 202 -13.80 -9.86 -4.85
N LEU A 203 -13.30 -8.93 -4.04
CA LEU A 203 -13.88 -7.58 -3.93
C LEU A 203 -13.83 -6.85 -5.29
N TYR A 204 -12.72 -6.98 -6.02
CA TYR A 204 -12.58 -6.38 -7.34
C TYR A 204 -13.62 -6.91 -8.34
N ARG A 205 -13.84 -8.24 -8.36
CA ARG A 205 -14.88 -8.86 -9.21
C ARG A 205 -16.29 -8.42 -8.85
N ARG A 206 -16.52 -8.05 -7.59
CA ARG A 206 -17.80 -7.50 -7.09
C ARG A 206 -17.95 -6.00 -7.34
N GLY A 207 -16.98 -5.37 -8.01
CA GLY A 207 -17.02 -3.95 -8.35
C GLY A 207 -16.61 -3.02 -7.20
N ILE A 208 -16.02 -3.53 -6.12
CA ILE A 208 -15.49 -2.73 -5.03
C ILE A 208 -14.09 -2.23 -5.42
N ASN A 209 -13.91 -0.93 -5.53
CA ASN A 209 -12.64 -0.33 -5.92
C ASN A 209 -12.35 0.94 -5.07
N PRO A 210 -11.16 1.09 -4.42
CA PRO A 210 -10.07 0.09 -4.38
C PRO A 210 -10.49 -1.17 -3.61
N PRO A 211 -10.07 -2.35 -4.08
CA PRO A 211 -10.51 -3.62 -3.51
C PRO A 211 -9.69 -4.02 -2.27
N VAL A 212 -9.62 -3.14 -1.29
CA VAL A 212 -8.85 -3.38 -0.07
C VAL A 212 -9.56 -4.38 0.82
N ASP A 213 -8.92 -5.51 1.07
CA ASP A 213 -9.38 -6.49 2.04
C ASP A 213 -9.02 -6.03 3.45
N VAL A 214 -10.01 -5.52 4.16
CA VAL A 214 -9.82 -4.85 5.45
C VAL A 214 -9.36 -5.80 6.55
N LEU A 215 -9.89 -7.04 6.58
CA LEU A 215 -9.64 -7.97 7.70
C LEU A 215 -8.17 -8.43 7.80
N PRO A 216 -7.52 -8.86 6.68
CA PRO A 216 -6.10 -9.25 6.72
C PRO A 216 -5.15 -8.06 6.60
N SER A 217 -5.64 -6.86 6.33
CA SER A 217 -4.82 -5.65 6.27
C SER A 217 -4.51 -5.14 7.68
N LEU A 218 -3.28 -4.70 7.89
CA LEU A 218 -2.81 -4.27 9.20
C LEU A 218 -1.73 -3.19 9.06
N SER A 219 -1.85 -2.12 9.84
CA SER A 219 -0.75 -1.19 10.14
C SER A 219 -0.38 -1.32 11.62
N ARG A 220 0.81 -1.84 11.91
CA ARG A 220 1.28 -2.07 13.29
C ARG A 220 1.56 -0.78 14.06
N LEU A 221 1.76 0.33 13.35
CA LEU A 221 2.05 1.62 13.95
C LEU A 221 0.84 2.57 13.97
N LYS A 222 -0.33 2.13 13.54
CA LYS A 222 -1.53 2.97 13.42
C LYS A 222 -1.85 3.77 14.69
N ASP A 223 -1.73 3.14 15.85
CA ASP A 223 -2.04 3.76 17.15
C ASP A 223 -1.13 4.96 17.47
N LYS A 224 0.06 5.02 16.86
CA LYS A 224 0.95 6.18 16.96
C LYS A 224 0.52 7.36 16.09
N GLY A 225 -0.35 7.12 15.11
CA GLY A 225 -0.83 8.11 14.14
C GLY A 225 -2.23 8.66 14.44
N ILE A 226 -2.95 8.12 15.42
CA ILE A 226 -4.36 8.44 15.70
C ILE A 226 -4.57 8.96 17.12
N GLY A 227 -5.71 9.63 17.34
CA GLY A 227 -6.10 10.15 18.64
C GLY A 227 -5.82 11.65 18.84
N ALA A 228 -5.94 12.11 20.08
CA ALA A 228 -5.85 13.52 20.45
C ALA A 228 -4.62 14.24 19.86
N GLY A 229 -4.84 15.38 19.26
CA GLY A 229 -3.81 16.19 18.60
C GLY A 229 -3.32 15.69 17.24
N LYS A 230 -3.84 14.55 16.77
CA LYS A 230 -3.50 13.97 15.44
C LYS A 230 -4.74 13.76 14.60
N THR A 231 -5.76 13.15 15.20
CA THR A 231 -7.03 12.82 14.57
C THR A 231 -8.17 13.07 15.55
N ARG A 232 -9.42 12.74 15.19
CA ARG A 232 -10.54 12.81 16.15
C ARG A 232 -10.25 11.91 17.36
N GLU A 233 -10.71 12.33 18.52
CA GLU A 233 -10.50 11.58 19.77
C GLU A 233 -11.15 10.19 19.76
N ASP A 234 -12.28 10.06 19.07
CA ASP A 234 -13.03 8.81 18.94
C ASP A 234 -12.53 7.88 17.82
N HIS A 235 -11.50 8.27 17.08
CA HIS A 235 -11.01 7.51 15.91
C HIS A 235 -10.70 6.06 16.26
N SER A 236 -9.95 5.80 17.32
CA SER A 236 -9.59 4.43 17.73
C SER A 236 -10.81 3.59 18.08
N GLY A 237 -11.75 4.16 18.84
CA GLY A 237 -12.99 3.48 19.22
C GLY A 237 -13.87 3.17 18.00
N THR A 238 -14.08 4.15 17.14
CA THR A 238 -14.88 3.99 15.92
C THR A 238 -14.27 2.95 14.98
N MET A 239 -12.96 3.02 14.73
CA MET A 239 -12.24 2.05 13.91
C MET A 239 -12.37 0.62 14.44
N ASN A 240 -12.22 0.41 15.75
CA ASN A 240 -12.34 -0.91 16.34
C ASN A 240 -13.77 -1.46 16.23
N GLN A 241 -14.78 -0.61 16.40
CA GLN A 241 -16.19 -1.00 16.24
C GLN A 241 -16.51 -1.35 14.77
N LEU A 242 -16.08 -0.54 13.81
CA LEU A 242 -16.26 -0.83 12.39
C LEU A 242 -15.61 -2.15 11.98
N PHE A 243 -14.39 -2.37 12.44
CA PHE A 243 -13.64 -3.60 12.16
C PHE A 243 -14.35 -4.83 12.74
N ALA A 244 -14.77 -4.77 14.01
CA ALA A 244 -15.47 -5.85 14.68
C ALA A 244 -16.83 -6.15 14.01
N ALA A 245 -17.63 -5.12 13.72
CA ALA A 245 -18.92 -5.27 13.05
C ALA A 245 -18.76 -5.85 11.63
N TYR A 246 -17.73 -5.43 10.90
CA TYR A 246 -17.44 -5.96 9.57
C TYR A 246 -17.00 -7.44 9.63
N ALA A 247 -16.15 -7.80 10.59
CA ALA A 247 -15.73 -9.19 10.80
C ALA A 247 -16.93 -10.11 11.09
N THR A 248 -17.78 -9.71 12.05
CA THR A 248 -19.03 -10.43 12.36
C THR A 248 -19.96 -10.54 11.14
N GLY A 249 -20.11 -9.45 10.40
CA GLY A 249 -20.92 -9.45 9.18
C GLY A 249 -20.42 -10.39 8.10
N LYS A 250 -19.10 -10.51 7.92
CA LYS A 250 -18.48 -11.46 6.99
C LYS A 250 -18.71 -12.90 7.41
N GLU A 251 -18.51 -13.23 8.69
CA GLU A 251 -18.80 -14.56 9.24
C GLU A 251 -20.28 -14.94 9.05
N ASN A 252 -21.20 -14.03 9.35
CA ASN A 252 -22.63 -14.26 9.17
C ASN A 252 -23.00 -14.49 7.70
N LYS A 253 -22.36 -13.78 6.77
CA LYS A 253 -22.56 -14.02 5.33
C LYS A 253 -22.06 -15.39 4.89
N GLU A 254 -20.95 -15.87 5.42
CA GLU A 254 -20.46 -17.23 5.17
C GLU A 254 -21.45 -18.28 5.71
N LEU A 255 -21.91 -18.12 6.95
CA LEU A 255 -22.95 -18.98 7.54
C LEU A 255 -24.24 -18.96 6.72
N MET A 256 -24.68 -17.78 6.29
CA MET A 256 -25.88 -17.64 5.44
C MET A 256 -25.74 -18.41 4.11
N SER A 257 -24.54 -18.41 3.52
CA SER A 257 -24.29 -19.13 2.26
C SER A 257 -24.33 -20.65 2.42
N ILE A 258 -24.05 -21.17 3.61
CA ILE A 258 -24.00 -22.59 3.93
C ILE A 258 -25.35 -23.11 4.45
N LEU A 259 -25.94 -22.37 5.41
CA LEU A 259 -27.12 -22.81 6.17
C LEU A 259 -28.44 -22.16 5.72
N GLY A 260 -28.35 -21.15 4.87
CA GLY A 260 -29.48 -20.33 4.46
C GLY A 260 -29.83 -19.21 5.44
N GLU A 261 -30.56 -18.20 4.98
CA GLU A 261 -30.95 -17.01 5.72
C GLU A 261 -31.78 -17.34 6.97
N ALA A 262 -32.63 -18.36 6.90
CA ALA A 262 -33.51 -18.77 7.99
C ALA A 262 -32.76 -19.30 9.24
N ALA A 263 -31.48 -19.62 9.12
CA ALA A 263 -30.65 -20.09 10.23
C ALA A 263 -30.05 -18.94 11.07
N LEU A 264 -30.18 -17.70 10.61
CA LEU A 264 -29.59 -16.53 11.23
C LEU A 264 -30.62 -15.77 12.07
N SER A 265 -30.15 -15.19 13.20
CA SER A 265 -30.96 -14.27 13.98
C SER A 265 -31.17 -12.93 13.25
N PRO A 266 -32.20 -12.15 13.62
CA PRO A 266 -32.39 -10.80 13.06
C PRO A 266 -31.16 -9.89 13.23
N THR A 267 -30.43 -10.04 14.34
CA THR A 267 -29.21 -9.29 14.61
C THR A 267 -28.07 -9.72 13.67
N ASP A 268 -27.92 -11.02 13.40
CA ASP A 268 -26.91 -11.53 12.47
C ASP A 268 -27.15 -11.05 11.05
N LEU A 269 -28.42 -10.97 10.65
CA LEU A 269 -28.82 -10.42 9.35
C LEU A 269 -28.48 -8.93 9.21
N LEU A 270 -28.62 -8.16 10.32
CA LEU A 270 -28.21 -6.75 10.32
C LEU A 270 -26.70 -6.61 10.15
N TYR A 271 -25.89 -7.44 10.82
CA TYR A 271 -24.43 -7.44 10.62
C TYR A 271 -24.04 -7.86 9.19
N ALA A 272 -24.71 -8.85 8.61
CA ALA A 272 -24.48 -9.25 7.23
C ALA A 272 -24.79 -8.11 6.25
N LYS A 273 -25.89 -7.40 6.46
CA LYS A 273 -26.25 -6.21 5.68
C LYS A 273 -25.26 -5.06 5.88
N PHE A 274 -24.82 -4.84 7.13
CA PHE A 274 -23.79 -3.85 7.43
C PHE A 274 -22.52 -4.13 6.65
N ALA A 275 -22.06 -5.39 6.57
CA ALA A 275 -20.85 -5.73 5.82
C ALA A 275 -20.98 -5.36 4.33
N ASP A 276 -22.15 -5.57 3.71
CA ASP A 276 -22.37 -5.16 2.32
C ASP A 276 -22.36 -3.65 2.12
N GLU A 277 -22.99 -2.91 3.02
CA GLU A 277 -23.03 -1.45 2.96
C GLU A 277 -21.64 -0.85 3.26
N PHE A 278 -20.90 -1.44 4.20
CA PHE A 278 -19.53 -1.04 4.51
C PHE A 278 -18.61 -1.19 3.30
N GLU A 279 -18.68 -2.32 2.59
CA GLU A 279 -17.90 -2.52 1.37
C GLU A 279 -18.27 -1.50 0.29
N LYS A 280 -19.54 -1.24 0.07
CA LYS A 280 -20.05 -0.33 -0.97
C LYS A 280 -19.80 1.15 -0.67
N ARG A 281 -19.93 1.57 0.59
CA ARG A 281 -19.91 2.99 0.97
C ARG A 281 -18.59 3.45 1.59
N TYR A 282 -17.92 2.57 2.32
CA TYR A 282 -16.69 2.91 3.00
C TYR A 282 -15.45 2.41 2.25
N VAL A 283 -15.42 1.13 1.87
CA VAL A 283 -14.27 0.56 1.14
C VAL A 283 -14.21 1.08 -0.29
N ALA A 284 -15.34 1.05 -1.00
CA ALA A 284 -15.40 1.60 -2.35
C ALA A 284 -15.25 3.12 -2.33
N GLN A 285 -14.39 3.63 -3.20
CA GLN A 285 -14.07 5.05 -3.32
C GLN A 285 -13.67 5.37 -4.76
N GLY A 286 -14.16 6.47 -5.29
CA GLY A 286 -13.79 6.94 -6.61
C GLY A 286 -12.29 7.26 -6.72
N THR A 287 -11.69 7.05 -7.88
CA THR A 287 -10.27 7.31 -8.11
C THR A 287 -9.88 8.78 -7.91
N ASP A 288 -10.78 9.71 -8.19
CA ASP A 288 -10.57 11.14 -7.96
C ASP A 288 -11.14 11.64 -6.62
N GLU A 289 -11.83 10.76 -5.89
CA GLU A 289 -12.40 11.08 -4.60
C GLU A 289 -11.31 11.16 -3.53
N ASN A 290 -11.25 12.32 -2.86
CA ASN A 290 -10.34 12.55 -1.76
C ASN A 290 -11.15 12.73 -0.48
N ARG A 291 -11.31 11.66 0.30
CA ARG A 291 -12.07 11.70 1.54
C ARG A 291 -11.27 12.38 2.62
N SER A 292 -11.91 13.37 3.26
CA SER A 292 -11.29 14.00 4.42
C SER A 292 -11.48 13.14 5.65
N PHE A 293 -10.48 13.15 6.48
CA PHE A 293 -10.40 12.45 7.74
C PHE A 293 -11.56 12.76 8.73
N LEU A 294 -12.16 13.97 8.63
CA LEU A 294 -13.29 14.38 9.46
C LEU A 294 -14.64 13.77 9.05
N LEU A 295 -14.75 13.28 7.81
CA LEU A 295 -15.98 12.68 7.29
C LEU A 295 -16.15 11.20 7.64
N TYR A 296 -15.08 10.51 8.04
CA TYR A 296 -15.12 9.06 8.30
C TYR A 296 -15.92 8.67 9.55
N THR A 297 -16.37 9.63 10.33
CA THR A 297 -16.92 9.38 11.66
C THR A 297 -18.33 9.96 11.86
N SER A 298 -18.87 10.75 10.92
CA SER A 298 -20.19 11.38 11.12
C SER A 298 -21.36 10.68 10.43
N ASP A 299 -21.11 9.84 9.42
CA ASP A 299 -22.19 9.28 8.57
C ASP A 299 -22.11 7.74 8.38
N ALA A 300 -21.36 7.02 9.22
CA ALA A 300 -21.28 5.56 9.18
C ALA A 300 -22.22 4.88 10.17
#